data_02726797bb73d164ec8c11ee5b3df38e
#
_entry.id   02726797bb73d164ec8c11ee5b3df38e
#
_cell.length_a   1.000
_cell.length_b   1.000
_cell.length_c   1.000
_cell.angle_alpha   90.00
_cell.angle_beta   90.00
_cell.angle_gamma   90.00
#
_symmetry.space_group_name_H-M   'P 1'
#
loop_
_entity.id
_entity.type
_entity.pdbx_description
1 polymer ?
#
loop_
_entity_poly.entity_id
_entity_poly.type
_entity_poly.pdbx_seq_one_letter_code
_entity_poly.pdbx_strand_id
1 'polypeptide(L)'
;CRRWRAVPKPTIAQVQGGCIAGGLMLAWVCDLIIASDDAFFQDPVVQMGFPGVEYFAHPFELNIRLAKEFLLLGERWTAERVVSAGMINKIVPRSELDQATVDWAKKISQQPRLAMALTKQACNHIEDLQGKRSGMDMVFGYHHFAHANNTIVKGDYIAGFDGKKMAKSNKNKEN
;
A
#
# COMPACT_ATOMS: atom_id res chain seq x y z
N CYS A 1 11.73 0.96 0.92
CA CYS A 1 10.75 -0.13 0.99
C CYS A 1 11.43 -1.49 1.17
N ARG A 2 12.30 -1.97 0.25
CA ARG A 2 12.89 -3.33 0.32
C ARG A 2 13.68 -3.61 1.60
N ARG A 3 14.50 -2.65 2.07
CA ARG A 3 15.25 -2.80 3.34
C ARG A 3 14.33 -2.85 4.55
N TRP A 4 13.23 -2.12 4.52
CA TRP A 4 12.22 -2.15 5.59
C TRP A 4 11.51 -3.51 5.63
N ARG A 5 11.00 -3.99 4.48
CA ARG A 5 10.41 -5.33 4.39
C ARG A 5 11.35 -6.43 4.92
N ALA A 6 12.66 -6.29 4.72
CA ALA A 6 13.68 -7.26 5.13
C ALA A 6 14.11 -7.16 6.61
N VAL A 7 13.58 -6.22 7.40
CA VAL A 7 13.88 -6.14 8.85
C VAL A 7 13.52 -7.47 9.53
N PRO A 8 14.43 -8.11 10.29
CA PRO A 8 14.21 -9.44 10.86
C PRO A 8 13.32 -9.42 12.12
N LYS A 9 12.33 -8.55 12.12
CA LYS A 9 11.31 -8.42 13.16
C LYS A 9 9.97 -8.16 12.49
N PRO A 10 8.85 -8.70 12.99
CA PRO A 10 7.53 -8.30 12.55
C PRO A 10 7.31 -6.78 12.69
N THR A 11 6.67 -6.21 11.69
CA THR A 11 6.32 -4.79 11.63
C THR A 11 4.81 -4.65 11.42
N ILE A 12 4.19 -3.67 12.08
CA ILE A 12 2.76 -3.41 11.98
C ILE A 12 2.58 -1.98 11.48
N ALA A 13 1.86 -1.80 10.39
CA ALA A 13 1.38 -0.49 9.98
C ALA A 13 0.09 -0.16 10.74
N GLN A 14 0.08 1.00 11.36
CA GLN A 14 -1.09 1.60 11.96
C GLN A 14 -1.59 2.70 11.03
N VAL A 15 -2.76 2.52 10.44
CA VAL A 15 -3.29 3.41 9.40
C VAL A 15 -4.52 4.14 9.90
N GLN A 16 -4.52 5.46 9.74
CA GLN A 16 -5.65 6.34 10.05
C GLN A 16 -5.81 7.39 8.97
N GLY A 17 -7.05 7.75 8.62
CA GLY A 17 -7.31 8.70 7.54
C GLY A 17 -6.77 8.21 6.20
N GLY A 18 -6.17 9.07 5.41
CA GLY A 18 -5.75 8.77 4.04
C GLY A 18 -4.44 7.99 3.92
N CYS A 19 -4.49 6.78 3.41
CA CYS A 19 -3.34 5.98 2.99
C CYS A 19 -3.25 6.03 1.45
N ILE A 20 -2.57 7.05 0.92
CA ILE A 20 -2.59 7.38 -0.50
C ILE A 20 -1.18 7.25 -1.08
N ALA A 21 -1.05 6.62 -2.24
CA ALA A 21 0.19 6.53 -3.03
C ALA A 21 1.42 6.14 -2.17
N GLY A 22 2.29 7.07 -1.81
CA GLY A 22 3.44 6.83 -0.93
C GLY A 22 3.07 6.23 0.44
N GLY A 23 1.88 6.54 0.97
CA GLY A 23 1.34 5.92 2.18
C GLY A 23 1.10 4.42 2.01
N LEU A 24 0.60 3.98 0.85
CA LEU A 24 0.46 2.57 0.53
C LEU A 24 1.81 1.84 0.54
N MET A 25 2.84 2.47 -0.03
CA MET A 25 4.19 1.89 -0.04
C MET A 25 4.70 1.64 1.38
N LEU A 26 4.44 2.58 2.31
CA LEU A 26 4.86 2.46 3.71
C LEU A 26 4.02 1.43 4.48
N ALA A 27 2.74 1.30 4.18
CA ALA A 27 1.88 0.28 4.78
C ALA A 27 2.24 -1.13 4.30
N TRP A 28 2.41 -1.31 2.99
CA TRP A 28 2.67 -2.63 2.37
C TRP A 28 4.08 -3.20 2.59
N VAL A 29 5.03 -2.40 3.07
CA VAL A 29 6.33 -2.94 3.51
C VAL A 29 6.27 -3.50 4.93
N CYS A 30 5.20 -3.23 5.68
CA CYS A 30 4.93 -3.85 6.96
C CYS A 30 4.30 -5.23 6.80
N ASP A 31 4.45 -6.08 7.78
CA ASP A 31 3.94 -7.46 7.73
C ASP A 31 2.44 -7.53 8.03
N LEU A 32 1.94 -6.60 8.81
CA LEU A 32 0.53 -6.53 9.22
C LEU A 32 0.05 -5.08 9.13
N ILE A 33 -1.24 -4.92 8.87
CA ILE A 33 -1.89 -3.61 8.77
C ILE A 33 -3.15 -3.60 9.62
N ILE A 34 -3.24 -2.66 10.56
CA ILE A 34 -4.44 -2.35 11.33
C ILE A 34 -4.87 -0.94 10.96
N ALA A 35 -6.12 -0.76 10.62
CA ALA A 35 -6.66 0.54 10.24
C ALA A 35 -7.77 1.01 11.17
N SER A 36 -7.95 2.32 11.28
CA SER A 36 -9.15 2.90 11.86
C SER A 36 -10.33 2.82 10.88
N ASP A 37 -11.54 2.88 11.41
CA ASP A 37 -12.79 2.89 10.66
C ASP A 37 -12.91 4.09 9.70
N ASP A 38 -12.27 5.22 10.02
CA ASP A 38 -12.19 6.40 9.17
C ASP A 38 -11.07 6.36 8.12
N ALA A 39 -10.29 5.28 8.07
CA ALA A 39 -9.22 5.16 7.10
C ALA A 39 -9.74 4.90 5.68
N PHE A 40 -9.03 5.44 4.70
CA PHE A 40 -9.28 5.12 3.30
C PHE A 40 -7.96 4.92 2.54
N PHE A 41 -8.02 4.15 1.47
CA PHE A 41 -6.87 3.74 0.68
C PHE A 41 -7.06 4.14 -0.78
N GLN A 42 -6.02 4.64 -1.43
CA GLN A 42 -6.11 5.10 -2.80
C GLN A 42 -4.75 5.09 -3.49
N ASP A 43 -4.70 4.62 -4.74
CA ASP A 43 -3.56 4.86 -5.63
C ASP A 43 -4.02 5.62 -6.88
N PRO A 44 -3.96 6.96 -6.88
CA PRO A 44 -4.43 7.78 -7.99
C PRO A 44 -3.37 7.98 -9.08
N VAL A 45 -2.21 7.33 -9.02
CA VAL A 45 -1.04 7.68 -9.85
C VAL A 45 -1.24 7.40 -11.34
N VAL A 46 -2.21 6.56 -11.72
CA VAL A 46 -2.63 6.40 -13.13
C VAL A 46 -3.15 7.74 -13.69
N GLN A 47 -3.81 8.56 -12.88
CA GLN A 47 -4.24 9.91 -13.27
C GLN A 47 -3.05 10.87 -13.50
N MET A 48 -1.89 10.55 -12.93
CA MET A 48 -0.62 11.26 -13.12
C MET A 48 0.18 10.69 -14.30
N GLY A 49 -0.36 9.70 -15.02
CA GLY A 49 0.27 9.05 -16.16
C GLY A 49 1.27 7.95 -15.80
N PHE A 50 1.21 7.36 -14.60
CA PHE A 50 2.09 6.27 -14.15
C PHE A 50 1.33 4.97 -13.94
N PRO A 51 1.99 3.81 -14.00
CA PRO A 51 1.33 2.51 -13.83
C PRO A 51 0.89 2.21 -12.40
N GLY A 52 1.43 2.88 -11.40
CA GLY A 52 1.22 2.70 -9.97
C GLY A 52 2.39 3.27 -9.19
N VAL A 53 2.40 3.17 -7.87
CA VAL A 53 3.54 3.59 -7.05
C VAL A 53 4.77 2.72 -7.30
N GLU A 54 5.98 3.22 -6.98
CA GLU A 54 7.26 2.55 -7.26
C GLU A 54 7.43 1.22 -6.53
N TYR A 55 6.83 1.08 -5.35
CA TYR A 55 6.68 -0.22 -4.66
C TYR A 55 5.41 -0.90 -5.16
N PHE A 56 5.45 -1.42 -6.39
CA PHE A 56 4.29 -1.98 -7.09
C PHE A 56 3.91 -3.35 -6.52
N ALA A 57 3.29 -3.35 -5.33
CA ALA A 57 2.88 -4.57 -4.64
C ALA A 57 1.41 -4.96 -4.87
N HIS A 58 0.62 -4.13 -5.57
CA HIS A 58 -0.82 -4.29 -5.76
C HIS A 58 -1.30 -5.72 -6.08
N PRO A 59 -0.67 -6.47 -7.02
CA PRO A 59 -1.11 -7.83 -7.33
C PRO A 59 -0.79 -8.88 -6.25
N PHE A 60 -0.01 -8.51 -5.23
CA PHE A 60 0.33 -9.35 -4.08
C PHE A 60 -0.49 -8.99 -2.85
N GLU A 61 -0.95 -7.74 -2.75
CA GLU A 61 -1.81 -7.24 -1.68
C GLU A 61 -3.31 -7.46 -1.99
N LEU A 62 -3.65 -7.62 -3.27
CA LEU A 62 -5.01 -7.82 -3.79
C LEU A 62 -4.99 -8.94 -4.83
N ASN A 63 -6.13 -9.61 -5.04
CA ASN A 63 -6.22 -10.44 -6.24
C ASN A 63 -6.12 -9.57 -7.50
N ILE A 64 -5.70 -10.17 -8.62
CA ILE A 64 -5.36 -9.44 -9.85
C ILE A 64 -6.51 -8.57 -10.41
N ARG A 65 -7.77 -8.96 -10.23
CA ARG A 65 -8.91 -8.18 -10.71
C ARG A 65 -9.13 -6.95 -9.84
N LEU A 66 -9.07 -7.11 -8.52
CA LEU A 66 -9.17 -6.01 -7.56
C LEU A 66 -7.97 -5.06 -7.67
N ALA A 67 -6.76 -5.57 -7.89
CA ALA A 67 -5.58 -4.73 -8.14
C ALA A 67 -5.75 -3.86 -9.39
N LYS A 68 -6.27 -4.43 -10.48
CA LYS A 68 -6.58 -3.66 -11.70
C LYS A 68 -7.68 -2.63 -11.48
N GLU A 69 -8.75 -2.98 -10.79
CA GLU A 69 -9.82 -2.06 -10.45
C GLU A 69 -9.30 -0.89 -9.62
N PHE A 70 -8.56 -1.17 -8.55
CA PHE A 70 -7.98 -0.17 -7.66
C PHE A 70 -7.07 0.82 -8.40
N LEU A 71 -6.22 0.32 -9.32
CA LEU A 71 -5.30 1.13 -10.10
C LEU A 71 -5.99 1.87 -11.25
N LEU A 72 -6.79 1.17 -12.06
CA LEU A 72 -7.36 1.75 -13.27
C LEU A 72 -8.44 2.80 -12.99
N LEU A 73 -9.19 2.64 -11.92
CA LEU A 73 -10.20 3.62 -11.50
C LEU A 73 -9.58 4.71 -10.62
N GLY A 74 -8.52 4.40 -9.84
CA GLY A 74 -7.87 5.33 -8.94
C GLY A 74 -8.80 5.90 -7.86
N GLU A 75 -9.87 5.16 -7.54
CA GLU A 75 -10.89 5.56 -6.57
C GLU A 75 -10.46 5.26 -5.14
N ARG A 76 -11.11 5.95 -4.20
CA ARG A 76 -10.96 5.67 -2.78
C ARG A 76 -11.66 4.38 -2.40
N TRP A 77 -10.98 3.53 -1.66
CA TRP A 77 -11.55 2.38 -1.01
C TRP A 77 -11.60 2.60 0.50
N THR A 78 -12.75 2.36 1.11
CA THR A 78 -12.93 2.46 2.56
C THR A 78 -12.21 1.34 3.29
N ALA A 79 -12.02 1.49 4.60
CA ALA A 79 -11.41 0.47 5.45
C ALA A 79 -12.17 -0.87 5.35
N GLU A 80 -13.51 -0.85 5.32
CA GLU A 80 -14.36 -2.04 5.17
C GLU A 80 -14.11 -2.75 3.84
N ARG A 81 -13.95 -1.98 2.76
CA ARG A 81 -13.68 -2.56 1.45
C ARG A 81 -12.31 -3.24 1.41
N VAL A 82 -11.27 -2.61 1.94
CA VAL A 82 -9.92 -3.18 1.88
C VAL A 82 -9.72 -4.36 2.82
N VAL A 83 -10.39 -4.40 3.99
CA VAL A 83 -10.36 -5.60 4.85
C VAL A 83 -11.10 -6.75 4.20
N SER A 84 -12.24 -6.50 3.56
CA SER A 84 -13.00 -7.52 2.83
C SER A 84 -12.22 -8.04 1.61
N ALA A 85 -11.40 -7.20 1.00
CA ALA A 85 -10.50 -7.57 -0.10
C ALA A 85 -9.23 -8.32 0.36
N GLY A 86 -8.98 -8.42 1.66
CA GLY A 86 -7.79 -9.06 2.23
C GLY A 86 -6.53 -8.20 2.23
N MET A 87 -6.63 -6.91 1.88
CA MET A 87 -5.47 -6.00 1.82
C MET A 87 -4.98 -5.56 3.20
N ILE A 88 -5.84 -5.56 4.21
CA ILE A 88 -5.50 -5.25 5.60
C ILE A 88 -6.03 -6.33 6.56
N ASN A 89 -5.45 -6.40 7.75
CA ASN A 89 -5.76 -7.47 8.70
C ASN A 89 -6.95 -7.15 9.61
N LYS A 90 -7.14 -5.88 9.98
CA LYS A 90 -8.16 -5.52 10.98
C LYS A 90 -8.58 -4.06 10.87
N ILE A 91 -9.86 -3.81 11.16
CA ILE A 91 -10.42 -2.48 11.40
C ILE A 91 -10.83 -2.37 12.88
N VAL A 92 -10.64 -1.20 13.44
CA VAL A 92 -11.11 -0.83 14.78
C VAL A 92 -11.58 0.64 14.79
N PRO A 93 -12.41 1.06 15.75
CA PRO A 93 -12.69 2.47 15.95
C PRO A 93 -11.39 3.26 16.12
N ARG A 94 -11.33 4.48 15.59
CA ARG A 94 -10.12 5.31 15.65
C ARG A 94 -9.59 5.49 17.07
N SER A 95 -10.48 5.62 18.07
CA SER A 95 -10.11 5.74 19.47
C SER A 95 -9.42 4.50 20.05
N GLU A 96 -9.58 3.34 19.41
CA GLU A 96 -9.02 2.07 19.86
C GLU A 96 -7.77 1.66 19.08
N LEU A 97 -7.39 2.40 18.03
CA LEU A 97 -6.37 2.00 17.08
C LEU A 97 -5.00 1.78 17.73
N ASP A 98 -4.57 2.70 18.58
CA ASP A 98 -3.29 2.61 19.30
C ASP A 98 -3.26 1.37 20.19
N GLN A 99 -4.29 1.18 20.99
CA GLN A 99 -4.36 0.05 21.92
C GLN A 99 -4.41 -1.29 21.18
N ALA A 100 -5.22 -1.39 20.13
CA ALA A 100 -5.33 -2.61 19.32
C ALA A 100 -3.99 -2.97 18.66
N THR A 101 -3.24 -1.97 18.17
CA THR A 101 -1.93 -2.17 17.57
C THR A 101 -0.89 -2.65 18.59
N VAL A 102 -0.87 -2.02 19.77
CA VAL A 102 0.02 -2.41 20.87
C VAL A 102 -0.31 -3.83 21.37
N ASP A 103 -1.59 -4.19 21.45
CA ASP A 103 -1.99 -5.53 21.87
C ASP A 103 -1.54 -6.62 20.88
N TRP A 104 -1.61 -6.34 19.58
CA TRP A 104 -1.05 -7.26 18.58
C TRP A 104 0.47 -7.36 18.68
N ALA A 105 1.16 -6.24 18.86
CA ALA A 105 2.61 -6.22 19.05
C ALA A 105 3.02 -7.03 20.30
N LYS A 106 2.30 -6.89 21.41
CA LYS A 106 2.51 -7.68 22.64
C LYS A 106 2.31 -9.18 22.39
N LYS A 107 1.22 -9.58 21.72
CA LYS A 107 0.98 -11.00 21.39
C LYS A 107 2.10 -11.57 20.53
N ILE A 108 2.57 -10.82 19.53
CA ILE A 108 3.67 -11.23 18.67
C ILE A 108 4.97 -11.34 19.48
N SER A 109 5.26 -10.39 20.37
CA SER A 109 6.49 -10.39 21.17
C SER A 109 6.63 -11.57 22.13
N GLN A 110 5.54 -12.25 22.43
CA GLN A 110 5.53 -13.49 23.26
C GLN A 110 5.98 -14.74 22.49
N GLN A 111 6.07 -14.65 21.16
CA GLN A 111 6.47 -15.78 20.34
C GLN A 111 8.01 -15.97 20.31
N PRO A 112 8.51 -17.20 20.10
CA PRO A 112 9.93 -17.44 19.99
C PRO A 112 10.58 -16.60 18.87
N ARG A 113 11.58 -15.79 19.25
CA ARG A 113 12.22 -14.80 18.37
C ARG A 113 12.73 -15.38 17.05
N LEU A 114 13.40 -16.54 17.11
CA LEU A 114 13.94 -17.19 15.91
C LEU A 114 12.82 -17.66 14.98
N ALA A 115 11.77 -18.29 15.55
CA ALA A 115 10.64 -18.77 14.76
C ALA A 115 9.95 -17.61 14.04
N MET A 116 9.71 -16.47 14.70
CA MET A 116 9.12 -15.28 14.05
C MET A 116 9.97 -14.77 12.90
N ALA A 117 11.29 -14.65 13.10
CA ALA A 117 12.19 -14.18 12.06
C ALA A 117 12.18 -15.13 10.84
N LEU A 118 12.23 -16.42 11.07
CA LEU A 118 12.18 -17.43 10.01
C LEU A 118 10.83 -17.46 9.31
N THR A 119 9.71 -17.33 10.03
CA THR A 119 8.37 -17.27 9.43
C THR A 119 8.25 -16.06 8.50
N LYS A 120 8.66 -14.88 8.95
CA LYS A 120 8.68 -13.69 8.11
C LYS A 120 9.55 -13.90 6.87
N GLN A 121 10.76 -14.41 7.03
CA GLN A 121 11.64 -14.71 5.89
C GLN A 121 11.02 -15.71 4.92
N ALA A 122 10.40 -16.78 5.43
CA ALA A 122 9.74 -17.79 4.59
C ALA A 122 8.61 -17.17 3.75
N CYS A 123 7.71 -16.40 4.38
CA CYS A 123 6.64 -15.71 3.67
C CYS A 123 7.20 -14.76 2.60
N ASN A 124 8.16 -13.91 2.96
CA ASN A 124 8.79 -12.99 2.04
C ASN A 124 9.48 -13.70 0.87
N HIS A 125 10.15 -14.83 1.15
CA HIS A 125 10.84 -15.60 0.12
C HIS A 125 9.86 -16.26 -0.86
N ILE A 126 8.74 -16.78 -0.38
CA ILE A 126 7.68 -17.35 -1.24
C ILE A 126 7.09 -16.27 -2.15
N GLU A 127 6.79 -15.08 -1.64
CA GLU A 127 6.33 -13.97 -2.49
C GLU A 127 7.38 -13.59 -3.55
N ASP A 128 8.67 -13.57 -3.18
CA ASP A 128 9.75 -13.26 -4.12
C ASP A 128 9.90 -14.33 -5.20
N LEU A 129 9.71 -15.61 -4.86
CA LEU A 129 9.66 -16.73 -5.82
C LEU A 129 8.44 -16.65 -6.74
N GLN A 130 7.31 -16.14 -6.24
CA GLN A 130 6.12 -15.86 -7.05
C GLN A 130 6.30 -14.64 -7.98
N GLY A 131 7.45 -13.97 -7.94
CA GLY A 131 7.78 -12.90 -8.84
C GLY A 131 7.60 -11.50 -8.27
N LYS A 132 7.30 -11.31 -6.96
CA LYS A 132 7.09 -9.98 -6.36
C LYS A 132 8.28 -9.06 -6.63
N ARG A 133 9.50 -9.53 -6.38
CA ARG A 133 10.70 -8.72 -6.55
C ARG A 133 10.99 -8.38 -8.01
N SER A 134 11.00 -9.37 -8.89
CA SER A 134 11.27 -9.17 -10.32
C SER A 134 10.17 -8.37 -11.02
N GLY A 135 8.90 -8.58 -10.62
CA GLY A 135 7.78 -7.79 -11.11
C GLY A 135 7.90 -6.32 -10.75
N MET A 136 8.26 -6.00 -9.50
CA MET A 136 8.51 -4.62 -9.08
C MET A 136 9.68 -3.98 -9.84
N ASP A 137 10.77 -4.73 -10.11
CA ASP A 137 11.91 -4.22 -10.89
C ASP A 137 11.50 -3.88 -12.33
N MET A 138 10.68 -4.72 -12.94
CA MET A 138 10.13 -4.48 -14.27
C MET A 138 9.22 -3.25 -14.30
N VAL A 139 8.27 -3.16 -13.37
CA VAL A 139 7.32 -2.03 -13.31
C VAL A 139 8.02 -0.72 -12.98
N PHE A 140 9.11 -0.75 -12.22
CA PHE A 140 9.93 0.43 -12.00
C PHE A 140 10.50 1.00 -13.31
N GLY A 141 10.87 0.15 -14.26
CA GLY A 141 11.24 0.57 -15.63
C GLY A 141 10.07 1.25 -16.36
N TYR A 142 8.85 0.70 -16.26
CA TYR A 142 7.65 1.34 -16.82
C TYR A 142 7.34 2.69 -16.18
N HIS A 143 7.58 2.83 -14.89
CA HIS A 143 7.42 4.09 -14.16
C HIS A 143 8.33 5.18 -14.73
N HIS A 144 9.62 4.89 -14.93
CA HIS A 144 10.56 5.83 -15.56
C HIS A 144 10.22 6.15 -17.01
N PHE A 145 9.79 5.14 -17.79
CA PHE A 145 9.31 5.37 -19.16
C PHE A 145 8.10 6.31 -19.18
N ALA A 146 7.16 6.14 -18.25
CA ALA A 146 6.00 7.01 -18.14
C ALA A 146 6.38 8.45 -17.79
N HIS A 147 7.34 8.68 -16.89
CA HIS A 147 7.88 10.01 -16.61
C HIS A 147 8.49 10.67 -17.86
N ALA A 148 9.33 9.92 -18.60
CA ALA A 148 9.91 10.42 -19.84
C ALA A 148 8.84 10.78 -20.87
N ASN A 149 7.84 9.92 -21.07
CA ASN A 149 6.71 10.17 -21.96
C ASN A 149 5.91 11.43 -21.54
N ASN A 150 5.59 11.58 -20.24
CA ASN A 150 4.89 12.76 -19.74
C ASN A 150 5.67 14.05 -20.04
N THR A 151 6.99 14.05 -19.81
CA THR A 151 7.87 15.18 -20.08
C THR A 151 7.86 15.54 -21.57
N ILE A 152 7.98 14.54 -22.46
CA ILE A 152 8.04 14.73 -23.92
C ILE A 152 6.67 15.19 -24.47
N VAL A 153 5.58 14.55 -24.05
CA VAL A 153 4.25 14.76 -24.64
C VAL A 153 3.50 15.91 -23.99
N LYS A 154 3.66 16.08 -22.68
CA LYS A 154 2.91 17.07 -21.89
C LYS A 154 3.76 18.27 -21.45
N GLY A 155 5.09 18.20 -21.59
CA GLY A 155 5.98 19.21 -21.04
C GLY A 155 6.00 19.27 -19.51
N ASP A 156 5.45 18.25 -18.86
CA ASP A 156 5.27 18.18 -17.39
C ASP A 156 5.51 16.75 -16.90
N TYR A 157 6.32 16.61 -15.87
CA TYR A 157 6.74 15.34 -15.28
C TYR A 157 5.58 14.49 -14.74
N ILE A 158 4.49 15.11 -14.31
CA ILE A 158 3.30 14.47 -13.70
C ILE A 158 2.02 14.66 -14.52
N ALA A 159 2.15 14.89 -15.83
CA ALA A 159 1.04 15.04 -16.78
C ALA A 159 0.00 16.13 -16.40
N GLY A 160 0.42 17.20 -15.73
CA GLY A 160 -0.45 18.29 -15.30
C GLY A 160 -1.30 17.98 -14.07
N PHE A 161 -0.96 16.92 -13.33
CA PHE A 161 -1.69 16.53 -12.11
C PHE A 161 -1.57 17.59 -11.01
N ASP A 162 -2.71 17.95 -10.42
CA ASP A 162 -2.81 18.90 -9.29
C ASP A 162 -3.34 18.20 -8.04
N GLY A 163 -2.43 17.89 -7.10
CA GLY A 163 -2.76 17.24 -5.84
C GLY A 163 -3.72 18.06 -4.95
N LYS A 164 -3.73 19.41 -5.07
CA LYS A 164 -4.67 20.26 -4.33
C LYS A 164 -6.08 20.13 -4.88
N LYS A 165 -6.24 20.03 -6.20
CA LYS A 165 -7.54 19.78 -6.84
C LYS A 165 -8.06 18.38 -6.45
N MET A 166 -7.20 17.38 -6.43
CA MET A 166 -7.56 16.02 -5.99
C MET A 166 -8.02 16.03 -4.54
N ALA A 167 -7.29 16.68 -3.64
CA ALA A 167 -7.65 16.77 -2.22
C ALA A 167 -9.01 17.46 -2.02
N LYS A 168 -9.31 18.53 -2.78
CA LYS A 168 -10.62 19.20 -2.76
C LYS A 168 -11.74 18.32 -3.29
N SER A 169 -11.51 17.64 -4.42
CA SER A 169 -12.48 16.69 -5.00
C SER A 169 -12.81 15.54 -4.03
N ASN A 170 -11.81 15.12 -3.28
CA ASN A 170 -11.98 14.06 -2.29
C ASN A 170 -12.83 14.51 -1.08
N LYS A 171 -12.69 15.76 -0.62
CA LYS A 171 -13.53 16.32 0.45
C LYS A 171 -15.00 16.49 0.03
N ASN A 172 -15.26 16.81 -1.23
CA ASN A 172 -16.63 17.00 -1.74
C ASN A 172 -17.40 15.68 -1.96
N LYS A 173 -16.73 14.53 -1.89
CA LYS A 173 -17.35 13.21 -1.96
C LYS A 173 -17.69 12.62 -0.58
N GLU A 174 -17.31 13.32 0.49
CA GLU A 174 -17.59 12.95 1.89
C GLU A 174 -18.88 13.62 2.43
N ASN A 175 -19.48 14.54 1.67
CA ASN A 175 -20.77 15.17 1.92
C ASN A 175 -21.83 14.65 0.93
#